data_0a22dd5c4c3feb4faf47391377170eb4
#
_entry.id   0a22dd5c4c3feb4faf47391377170eb4
#
_cell.length_a   1.000
_cell.length_b   1.000
_cell.length_c   1.000
_cell.angle_alpha   90.00
_cell.angle_beta   90.00
_cell.angle_gamma   90.00
#
_symmetry.space_group_name_H-M   'P 1'
#
loop_
_entity.id
_entity.type
_entity.pdbx_description
1 polymer ?
#
loop_
_entity_poly.entity_id
_entity_poly.type
_entity_poly.pdbx_seq_one_letter_code
_entity_poly.pdbx_strand_id
1 'polypeptide(L)'
;MNILVCVKQVPGSSNVKVDEKTGLLIRSAKGNKLNPYDLFALETALKLREAARGTVIAVSMGPPQAREALEECVHMGCDGGVLLSDRAFGGADVLATSYTISQGICRIGSFDLILCGKQTTDGDTAQVGAELAEHLHIPHLSNVTAITVLDGEGVTVTALQENMIVTERLELPCLLCTDADINTPRLPSYKRRKAMSPDSIRVLSFADFEDKDPAHYGLKGSPTQVQKIFPPEKKTDREIFTGSSEELADSLLTLLKNKKFI
;
A
#
# COMPACT_ATOMS: atom_id res chain seq x y z
N MET A 1 7.17 -11.73 18.28
CA MET A 1 7.52 -10.97 17.08
C MET A 1 6.58 -9.78 16.93
N ASN A 2 7.12 -8.60 16.70
CA ASN A 2 6.34 -7.38 16.51
C ASN A 2 6.28 -7.05 15.02
N ILE A 3 5.08 -7.04 14.44
CA ILE A 3 4.88 -6.79 13.02
C ILE A 3 4.14 -5.48 12.86
N LEU A 4 4.65 -4.61 11.98
CA LEU A 4 3.95 -3.42 11.52
C LEU A 4 3.40 -3.65 10.11
N VAL A 5 2.17 -3.19 9.85
CA VAL A 5 1.58 -3.21 8.51
C VAL A 5 1.25 -1.79 8.09
N CYS A 6 1.85 -1.34 7.00
CA CYS A 6 1.49 -0.07 6.38
C CYS A 6 0.24 -0.25 5.53
N VAL A 7 -0.76 0.58 5.77
CA VAL A 7 -2.04 0.50 5.04
C VAL A 7 -2.49 1.88 4.58
N LYS A 8 -3.27 1.93 3.50
CA LYS A 8 -3.78 3.17 2.95
C LYS A 8 -5.28 3.11 2.70
N GLN A 9 -5.97 4.18 3.04
CA GLN A 9 -7.33 4.39 2.57
C GLN A 9 -7.30 4.94 1.14
N VAL A 10 -8.00 4.28 0.22
CA VAL A 10 -8.09 4.66 -1.19
C VAL A 10 -9.55 4.88 -1.62
N PRO A 11 -9.82 5.63 -2.69
CA PRO A 11 -11.17 5.76 -3.24
C PRO A 11 -11.74 4.39 -3.63
N GLY A 12 -13.00 4.12 -3.27
CA GLY A 12 -13.67 2.85 -3.56
C GLY A 12 -14.17 2.70 -5.00
N SER A 13 -14.17 3.78 -5.78
CA SER A 13 -14.54 3.78 -7.20
C SER A 13 -13.55 4.58 -8.02
N SER A 14 -13.30 4.14 -9.25
CA SER A 14 -12.51 4.87 -10.26
C SER A 14 -13.25 6.08 -10.86
N ASN A 15 -14.55 6.24 -10.57
CA ASN A 15 -15.34 7.38 -11.04
C ASN A 15 -15.08 8.61 -10.16
N VAL A 16 -13.91 9.18 -10.32
CA VAL A 16 -13.55 10.43 -9.67
C VAL A 16 -14.16 11.59 -10.46
N LYS A 17 -15.05 12.35 -9.85
CA LYS A 17 -15.56 13.58 -10.45
C LYS A 17 -14.48 14.66 -10.34
N VAL A 18 -14.15 15.26 -11.45
CA VAL A 18 -13.30 16.45 -11.51
C VAL A 18 -14.21 17.68 -11.44
N ASP A 19 -13.91 18.62 -10.58
CA ASP A 19 -14.56 19.93 -10.58
C ASP A 19 -14.18 20.65 -11.87
N GLU A 20 -15.19 20.88 -12.73
CA GLU A 20 -14.98 21.49 -14.05
C GLU A 20 -14.41 22.91 -14.00
N LYS A 21 -14.57 23.61 -12.86
CA LYS A 21 -14.11 25.00 -12.70
C LYS A 21 -12.67 25.08 -12.16
N THR A 22 -12.31 24.17 -11.26
CA THR A 22 -11.01 24.22 -10.58
C THR A 22 -10.02 23.16 -11.08
N GLY A 23 -10.49 22.16 -11.86
CA GLY A 23 -9.69 21.03 -12.28
C GLY A 23 -9.27 20.10 -11.14
N LEU A 24 -9.81 20.31 -9.93
CA LEU A 24 -9.47 19.50 -8.75
C LEU A 24 -10.39 18.28 -8.65
N LEU A 25 -9.83 17.20 -8.13
CA LEU A 25 -10.59 15.99 -7.84
C LEU A 25 -11.59 16.25 -6.70
N ILE A 26 -12.88 16.07 -6.97
CA ILE A 26 -13.91 16.05 -5.93
C ILE A 26 -13.78 14.69 -5.21
N ARG A 27 -13.04 14.69 -4.12
CA ARG A 27 -12.93 13.52 -3.25
C ARG A 27 -14.20 13.41 -2.41
N SER A 28 -15.16 12.58 -2.85
CA SER A 28 -16.28 12.25 -1.97
C SER A 28 -15.78 11.29 -0.90
N ALA A 29 -15.95 11.63 0.36
CA ALA A 29 -15.61 10.75 1.50
C ALA A 29 -16.47 9.47 1.53
N LYS A 30 -17.56 9.43 0.77
CA LYS A 30 -18.45 8.27 0.66
C LYS A 30 -17.86 7.27 -0.32
N GLY A 31 -17.52 6.07 0.20
CA GLY A 31 -17.05 4.94 -0.61
C GLY A 31 -15.53 4.73 -0.62
N ASN A 32 -14.79 5.33 0.33
CA ASN A 32 -13.41 4.96 0.54
C ASN A 32 -13.31 3.53 1.09
N LYS A 33 -12.22 2.86 0.79
CA LYS A 33 -11.93 1.49 1.24
C LYS A 33 -10.46 1.34 1.61
N LEU A 34 -10.14 0.28 2.34
CA LEU A 34 -8.77 -0.16 2.53
C LEU A 34 -8.18 -0.56 1.16
N ASN A 35 -6.95 -0.16 0.88
CA ASN A 35 -6.27 -0.53 -0.36
C ASN A 35 -6.22 -2.06 -0.51
N PRO A 36 -6.68 -2.63 -1.64
CA PRO A 36 -6.74 -4.08 -1.84
C PRO A 36 -5.38 -4.77 -1.68
N TYR A 37 -4.29 -4.16 -2.11
CA TYR A 37 -2.95 -4.74 -1.96
C TYR A 37 -2.50 -4.81 -0.51
N ASP A 38 -2.92 -3.87 0.33
CA ASP A 38 -2.57 -3.88 1.76
C ASP A 38 -3.29 -4.98 2.54
N LEU A 39 -4.43 -5.49 2.01
CA LEU A 39 -5.12 -6.65 2.59
C LEU A 39 -4.25 -7.91 2.57
N PHE A 40 -3.42 -8.11 1.53
CA PHE A 40 -2.50 -9.24 1.43
C PHE A 40 -1.36 -9.12 2.46
N ALA A 41 -0.82 -7.90 2.64
CA ALA A 41 0.17 -7.62 3.68
C ALA A 41 -0.41 -7.85 5.08
N LEU A 42 -1.62 -7.38 5.33
CA LEU A 42 -2.32 -7.55 6.59
C LEU A 42 -2.57 -9.03 6.91
N GLU A 43 -3.09 -9.80 5.96
CA GLU A 43 -3.32 -11.23 6.14
C GLU A 43 -2.02 -11.99 6.40
N THR A 44 -0.94 -11.61 5.69
CA THR A 44 0.40 -12.16 5.93
C THR A 44 0.83 -11.93 7.38
N ALA A 45 0.72 -10.69 7.87
CA ALA A 45 1.06 -10.35 9.25
C ALA A 45 0.26 -11.18 10.27
N LEU A 46 -1.05 -11.32 10.04
CA LEU A 46 -1.94 -12.06 10.94
C LEU A 46 -1.60 -13.56 10.97
N LYS A 47 -1.28 -14.18 9.82
CA LYS A 47 -0.83 -15.57 9.74
C LYS A 47 0.51 -15.79 10.44
N LEU A 48 1.48 -14.89 10.24
CA LEU A 48 2.78 -14.97 10.90
C LEU A 48 2.64 -14.82 12.42
N ARG A 49 1.81 -13.88 12.89
CA ARG A 49 1.52 -13.74 14.33
C ARG A 49 0.88 -15.00 14.92
N GLU A 50 -0.04 -15.61 14.21
CA GLU A 50 -0.71 -16.85 14.66
C GLU A 50 0.30 -18.01 14.81
N ALA A 51 1.30 -18.07 13.92
CA ALA A 51 2.34 -19.09 13.96
C ALA A 51 3.42 -18.82 15.03
N ALA A 52 3.92 -17.57 15.12
CA ALA A 52 5.10 -17.23 15.93
C ALA A 52 4.79 -16.55 17.27
N ARG A 53 3.53 -16.27 17.57
CA ARG A 53 3.05 -15.39 18.64
C ARG A 53 3.67 -13.98 18.57
N GLY A 54 2.90 -12.95 18.87
CA GLY A 54 3.40 -11.59 18.82
C GLY A 54 2.27 -10.57 18.67
N THR A 55 2.62 -9.39 18.18
CA THR A 55 1.70 -8.26 17.98
C THR A 55 1.70 -7.81 16.53
N VAL A 56 0.54 -7.34 16.04
CA VAL A 56 0.37 -6.73 14.73
C VAL A 56 -0.25 -5.36 14.91
N ILE A 57 0.47 -4.32 14.51
CA ILE A 57 0.02 -2.93 14.52
C ILE A 57 -0.12 -2.44 13.08
N ALA A 58 -1.25 -1.84 12.75
CA ALA A 58 -1.45 -1.18 11.47
C ALA A 58 -1.08 0.31 11.56
N VAL A 59 -0.42 0.86 10.54
CA VAL A 59 -0.14 2.30 10.43
C VAL A 59 -0.69 2.85 9.12
N SER A 60 -1.26 4.04 9.17
CA SER A 60 -1.73 4.76 7.97
C SER A 60 -1.40 6.24 8.09
N MET A 61 -0.96 6.86 7.00
CA MET A 61 -0.85 8.31 6.88
C MET A 61 -2.03 8.84 6.07
N GLY A 62 -2.76 9.78 6.65
CA GLY A 62 -3.91 10.35 5.92
C GLY A 62 -4.73 11.34 6.75
N PRO A 63 -5.82 11.84 6.16
CA PRO A 63 -6.77 12.69 6.87
C PRO A 63 -7.51 11.88 7.96
N PRO A 64 -8.21 12.56 8.89
CA PRO A 64 -8.91 11.88 10.00
C PRO A 64 -9.81 10.72 9.58
N GLN A 65 -10.39 10.77 8.37
CA GLN A 65 -11.24 9.71 7.80
C GLN A 65 -10.48 8.40 7.54
N ALA A 66 -9.16 8.45 7.36
CA ALA A 66 -8.33 7.25 7.17
C ALA A 66 -8.33 6.33 8.41
N ARG A 67 -8.85 6.82 9.55
CA ARG A 67 -9.14 6.01 10.74
C ARG A 67 -10.01 4.79 10.42
N GLU A 68 -10.98 4.92 9.51
CA GLU A 68 -11.88 3.82 9.12
C GLU A 68 -11.11 2.61 8.55
N ALA A 69 -10.04 2.84 7.78
CA ALA A 69 -9.19 1.76 7.27
C ALA A 69 -8.44 1.03 8.39
N LEU A 70 -7.96 1.75 9.41
CA LEU A 70 -7.31 1.15 10.57
C LEU A 70 -8.31 0.38 11.46
N GLU A 71 -9.54 0.86 11.58
CA GLU A 71 -10.61 0.14 12.27
C GLU A 71 -10.92 -1.18 11.57
N GLU A 72 -10.94 -1.20 10.23
CA GLU A 72 -11.08 -2.44 9.46
C GLU A 72 -9.92 -3.41 9.74
N CYS A 73 -8.67 -2.92 9.83
CA CYS A 73 -7.52 -3.76 10.21
C CYS A 73 -7.69 -4.39 11.60
N VAL A 74 -8.19 -3.64 12.58
CA VAL A 74 -8.49 -4.17 13.93
C VAL A 74 -9.62 -5.20 13.86
N HIS A 75 -10.66 -4.95 13.06
CA HIS A 75 -11.74 -5.92 12.84
C HIS A 75 -11.25 -7.22 12.18
N MET A 76 -10.23 -7.15 11.32
CA MET A 76 -9.59 -8.31 10.72
C MET A 76 -8.66 -9.05 11.68
N GLY A 77 -8.10 -8.36 12.66
CA GLY A 77 -7.30 -9.04 13.67
C GLY A 77 -6.10 -8.29 14.23
N CYS A 78 -5.77 -7.10 13.78
CA CYS A 78 -4.71 -6.29 14.38
C CYS A 78 -4.99 -6.03 15.88
N ASP A 79 -3.92 -5.86 16.62
CA ASP A 79 -3.98 -5.55 18.05
C ASP A 79 -4.21 -4.04 18.29
N GLY A 80 -3.96 -3.22 17.28
CA GLY A 80 -4.22 -1.79 17.29
C GLY A 80 -3.83 -1.12 15.97
N GLY A 81 -4.01 0.20 15.92
CA GLY A 81 -3.61 1.01 14.78
C GLY A 81 -3.05 2.37 15.19
N VAL A 82 -2.28 2.97 14.28
CA VAL A 82 -1.75 4.33 14.45
C VAL A 82 -2.04 5.14 13.19
N LEU A 83 -2.74 6.24 13.36
CA LEU A 83 -3.02 7.19 12.30
C LEU A 83 -2.01 8.36 12.40
N LEU A 84 -1.25 8.55 11.34
CA LEU A 84 -0.39 9.72 11.17
C LEU A 84 -1.22 10.79 10.46
N SER A 85 -1.69 11.81 11.20
CA SER A 85 -2.63 12.78 10.67
C SER A 85 -2.30 14.20 11.15
N ASP A 86 -1.87 15.01 10.17
CA ASP A 86 -1.63 16.44 10.37
C ASP A 86 -1.83 17.16 9.02
N ARG A 87 -2.17 18.45 9.06
CA ARG A 87 -2.20 19.29 7.86
C ARG A 87 -0.84 19.43 7.20
N ALA A 88 0.24 19.37 8.00
CA ALA A 88 1.61 19.40 7.52
C ALA A 88 1.95 18.24 6.57
N PHE A 89 1.26 17.11 6.67
CA PHE A 89 1.48 15.93 5.81
C PHE A 89 0.71 15.98 4.48
N GLY A 90 -0.15 16.99 4.31
CA GLY A 90 -0.99 17.12 3.13
C GLY A 90 -0.20 17.40 1.85
N GLY A 91 -0.59 16.75 0.74
CA GLY A 91 0.03 16.94 -0.57
C GLY A 91 1.39 16.25 -0.74
N ALA A 92 1.76 15.35 0.17
CA ALA A 92 3.00 14.57 0.09
C ALA A 92 3.03 13.70 -1.17
N ASP A 93 4.17 13.71 -1.85
CA ASP A 93 4.54 12.72 -2.86
C ASP A 93 5.11 11.45 -2.20
N VAL A 94 5.74 10.58 -2.97
CA VAL A 94 6.28 9.30 -2.45
C VAL A 94 7.37 9.55 -1.40
N LEU A 95 8.32 10.46 -1.68
CA LEU A 95 9.43 10.75 -0.78
C LEU A 95 8.93 11.33 0.57
N ALA A 96 8.12 12.37 0.53
CA ALA A 96 7.58 12.98 1.75
C ALA A 96 6.64 12.02 2.50
N THR A 97 5.95 11.11 1.79
CA THR A 97 5.10 10.08 2.40
C THR A 97 5.94 9.04 3.13
N SER A 98 6.94 8.45 2.47
CA SER A 98 7.81 7.42 3.06
C SER A 98 8.59 7.98 4.25
N TYR A 99 9.09 9.21 4.15
CA TYR A 99 9.72 9.91 5.25
C TYR A 99 8.77 10.13 6.44
N THR A 100 7.56 10.64 6.19
CA THR A 100 6.57 10.86 7.26
C THR A 100 6.22 9.54 7.97
N ILE A 101 6.07 8.44 7.23
CA ILE A 101 5.78 7.12 7.81
C ILE A 101 6.99 6.64 8.63
N SER A 102 8.24 6.83 8.17
CA SER A 102 9.43 6.45 8.91
C SER A 102 9.52 7.16 10.27
N GLN A 103 9.25 8.48 10.31
CA GLN A 103 9.19 9.25 11.55
C GLN A 103 8.09 8.73 12.49
N GLY A 104 6.93 8.39 11.93
CA GLY A 104 5.86 7.74 12.68
C GLY A 104 6.28 6.41 13.29
N ILE A 105 6.95 5.55 12.52
CA ILE A 105 7.44 4.24 12.99
C ILE A 105 8.45 4.40 14.13
N CYS A 106 9.42 5.29 13.98
CA CYS A 106 10.38 5.60 15.05
C CYS A 106 9.68 6.03 16.35
N ARG A 107 8.55 6.73 16.25
CA ARG A 107 7.75 7.17 17.41
C ARG A 107 6.86 6.05 17.99
N ILE A 108 6.45 5.08 17.19
CA ILE A 108 5.62 3.95 17.61
C ILE A 108 6.46 2.95 18.41
N GLY A 109 7.65 2.61 17.93
CA GLY A 109 8.56 1.66 18.56
C GLY A 109 9.30 0.77 17.57
N SER A 110 9.90 -0.31 18.08
CA SER A 110 10.68 -1.26 17.28
C SER A 110 9.79 -2.39 16.75
N PHE A 111 10.05 -2.77 15.52
CA PHE A 111 9.39 -3.89 14.84
C PHE A 111 10.43 -4.84 14.25
N ASP A 112 10.12 -6.13 14.30
CA ASP A 112 10.95 -7.17 13.68
C ASP A 112 10.68 -7.25 12.18
N LEU A 113 9.42 -7.04 11.77
CA LEU A 113 8.99 -7.12 10.38
C LEU A 113 8.02 -6.00 10.04
N ILE A 114 8.27 -5.32 8.92
CA ILE A 114 7.36 -4.32 8.34
C ILE A 114 6.80 -4.90 7.05
N LEU A 115 5.47 -4.86 6.90
CA LEU A 115 4.78 -5.34 5.71
C LEU A 115 4.04 -4.19 5.03
N CYS A 116 4.20 -4.11 3.71
CA CYS A 116 3.46 -3.20 2.84
C CYS A 116 2.75 -4.01 1.75
N GLY A 117 1.64 -3.51 1.23
CA GLY A 117 1.15 -3.96 -0.07
C GLY A 117 2.09 -3.54 -1.19
N LYS A 118 2.11 -4.28 -2.29
CA LYS A 118 2.94 -3.99 -3.47
C LYS A 118 2.80 -2.55 -3.97
N GLN A 119 1.56 -2.06 -4.02
CA GLN A 119 1.20 -0.76 -4.59
C GLN A 119 -0.16 -0.29 -4.09
N THR A 120 -0.60 0.90 -4.49
CA THR A 120 -1.94 1.42 -4.17
C THR A 120 -2.75 1.62 -5.45
N THR A 121 -4.08 1.44 -5.37
CA THR A 121 -4.97 1.55 -6.54
C THR A 121 -5.25 2.98 -6.98
N ASP A 122 -4.79 3.99 -6.25
CA ASP A 122 -4.95 5.40 -6.57
C ASP A 122 -3.69 6.07 -7.11
N GLY A 123 -2.53 5.84 -6.51
CA GLY A 123 -1.25 6.45 -6.89
C GLY A 123 -0.36 5.54 -7.75
N ASP A 124 -0.47 4.24 -7.53
CA ASP A 124 0.17 3.17 -8.33
C ASP A 124 1.69 3.29 -8.52
N THR A 125 2.40 3.94 -7.60
CA THR A 125 3.85 4.17 -7.72
C THR A 125 4.69 2.95 -7.36
N ALA A 126 4.20 2.07 -6.46
CA ALA A 126 4.91 0.89 -5.94
C ALA A 126 6.28 1.19 -5.30
N GLN A 127 6.50 2.40 -4.79
CA GLN A 127 7.82 2.87 -4.31
C GLN A 127 7.87 3.09 -2.79
N VAL A 128 6.73 3.39 -2.14
CA VAL A 128 6.70 3.80 -0.72
C VAL A 128 7.38 2.77 0.19
N GLY A 129 7.18 1.47 -0.03
CA GLY A 129 7.80 0.44 0.80
C GLY A 129 9.32 0.43 0.71
N ALA A 130 9.89 0.51 -0.50
CA ALA A 130 11.34 0.54 -0.71
C ALA A 130 11.97 1.81 -0.13
N GLU A 131 11.38 2.98 -0.36
CA GLU A 131 11.87 4.24 0.20
C GLU A 131 11.74 4.27 1.73
N LEU A 132 10.68 3.69 2.28
CA LEU A 132 10.51 3.55 3.73
C LEU A 132 11.62 2.71 4.36
N ALA A 133 11.97 1.60 3.73
CA ALA A 133 13.07 0.74 4.19
C ALA A 133 14.41 1.47 4.17
N GLU A 134 14.66 2.26 3.13
CA GLU A 134 15.86 3.10 3.03
C GLU A 134 15.92 4.14 4.17
N HIS A 135 14.81 4.84 4.46
CA HIS A 135 14.75 5.77 5.59
C HIS A 135 14.97 5.09 6.95
N LEU A 136 14.58 3.83 7.09
CA LEU A 136 14.76 3.04 8.30
C LEU A 136 16.10 2.30 8.35
N HIS A 137 16.88 2.33 7.28
CA HIS A 137 18.16 1.62 7.10
C HIS A 137 18.04 0.10 7.34
N ILE A 138 16.97 -0.51 6.81
CA ILE A 138 16.69 -1.94 6.91
C ILE A 138 16.64 -2.61 5.53
N PRO A 139 16.99 -3.89 5.40
CA PRO A 139 16.85 -4.63 4.14
C PRO A 139 15.38 -4.72 3.74
N HIS A 140 15.13 -4.77 2.42
CA HIS A 140 13.77 -4.94 1.90
C HIS A 140 13.73 -5.79 0.64
N LEU A 141 12.56 -6.38 0.37
CA LEU A 141 12.25 -7.06 -0.88
C LEU A 141 10.82 -6.77 -1.31
N SER A 142 10.65 -6.44 -2.61
CA SER A 142 9.35 -6.17 -3.22
C SER A 142 8.84 -7.38 -4.01
N ASN A 143 7.53 -7.36 -4.33
CA ASN A 143 6.83 -8.41 -5.08
C ASN A 143 6.93 -9.81 -4.43
N VAL A 144 6.86 -9.86 -3.11
CA VAL A 144 6.95 -11.12 -2.35
C VAL A 144 5.68 -11.94 -2.54
N THR A 145 5.84 -13.16 -3.04
CA THR A 145 4.75 -14.10 -3.33
C THR A 145 4.66 -15.25 -2.32
N ALA A 146 5.72 -15.48 -1.54
CA ALA A 146 5.71 -16.49 -0.48
C ALA A 146 6.72 -16.18 0.63
N ILE A 147 6.38 -16.56 1.86
CA ILE A 147 7.30 -16.62 3.01
C ILE A 147 7.47 -18.10 3.34
N THR A 148 8.69 -18.61 3.22
CA THR A 148 8.95 -20.05 3.37
C THR A 148 9.58 -20.42 4.71
N VAL A 149 10.42 -19.54 5.27
CA VAL A 149 11.03 -19.71 6.58
C VAL A 149 10.98 -18.38 7.32
N LEU A 150 10.64 -18.44 8.60
CA LEU A 150 10.76 -17.32 9.52
C LEU A 150 11.30 -17.87 10.83
N ASP A 151 12.45 -17.37 11.25
CA ASP A 151 13.08 -17.69 12.54
C ASP A 151 13.44 -16.41 13.31
N GLY A 152 14.13 -16.52 14.42
CA GLY A 152 14.48 -15.35 15.24
C GLY A 152 15.54 -14.42 14.63
N GLU A 153 16.19 -14.79 13.54
CA GLU A 153 17.28 -14.04 12.93
C GLU A 153 16.92 -13.49 11.55
N GLY A 154 16.01 -14.15 10.83
CA GLY A 154 15.68 -13.72 9.47
C GLY A 154 14.43 -14.36 8.88
N VAL A 155 14.13 -13.95 7.66
CA VAL A 155 13.02 -14.44 6.86
C VAL A 155 13.50 -14.86 5.48
N THR A 156 13.10 -16.06 5.03
CA THR A 156 13.34 -16.53 3.67
C THR A 156 12.05 -16.36 2.87
N VAL A 157 12.14 -15.64 1.77
CA VAL A 157 10.99 -15.27 0.95
C VAL A 157 11.24 -15.59 -0.52
N THR A 158 10.14 -15.80 -1.25
CA THR A 158 10.14 -15.90 -2.71
C THR A 158 9.48 -14.65 -3.27
N ALA A 159 10.09 -14.05 -4.29
CA ALA A 159 9.60 -12.86 -4.96
C ALA A 159 9.68 -12.98 -6.48
N LEU A 160 8.77 -12.32 -7.17
CA LEU A 160 8.76 -12.21 -8.62
C LEU A 160 9.50 -10.93 -9.04
N GLN A 161 10.66 -11.08 -9.67
CA GLN A 161 11.50 -9.99 -10.16
C GLN A 161 11.55 -10.04 -11.70
N GLU A 162 10.85 -9.11 -12.36
CA GLU A 162 10.70 -9.11 -13.81
C GLU A 162 10.26 -10.49 -14.37
N ASN A 163 11.19 -11.25 -14.93
CA ASN A 163 10.95 -12.57 -15.50
C ASN A 163 11.56 -13.72 -14.69
N MET A 164 11.99 -13.46 -13.46
CA MET A 164 12.65 -14.43 -12.59
C MET A 164 11.92 -14.58 -11.26
N ILE A 165 11.89 -15.80 -10.75
CA ILE A 165 11.51 -16.08 -9.37
C ILE A 165 12.81 -16.17 -8.57
N VAL A 166 12.95 -15.29 -7.58
CA VAL A 166 14.10 -15.27 -6.69
C VAL A 166 13.69 -15.74 -5.30
N THR A 167 14.60 -16.44 -4.63
CA THR A 167 14.44 -16.81 -3.22
C THR A 167 15.60 -16.19 -2.47
N GLU A 168 15.27 -15.34 -1.51
CA GLU A 168 16.25 -14.60 -0.72
C GLU A 168 15.97 -14.75 0.77
N ARG A 169 17.06 -14.65 1.58
CA ARG A 169 16.97 -14.56 3.02
C ARG A 169 17.38 -13.15 3.45
N LEU A 170 16.48 -12.48 4.15
CA LEU A 170 16.70 -11.16 4.75
C LEU A 170 16.89 -11.32 6.26
N GLU A 171 17.82 -10.57 6.83
CA GLU A 171 17.98 -10.42 8.28
C GLU A 171 16.88 -9.52 8.85
N LEU A 172 16.47 -9.80 10.08
CA LEU A 172 15.53 -8.94 10.80
C LEU A 172 16.28 -7.81 11.54
N PRO A 173 15.73 -6.58 11.65
CA PRO A 173 14.44 -6.18 11.07
C PRO A 173 14.49 -5.96 9.57
N CYS A 174 13.40 -6.28 8.86
CA CYS A 174 13.32 -6.04 7.42
C CYS A 174 11.91 -5.58 6.99
N LEU A 175 11.80 -5.15 5.73
CA LEU A 175 10.54 -4.74 5.12
C LEU A 175 10.22 -5.60 3.89
N LEU A 176 8.99 -6.08 3.78
CA LEU A 176 8.51 -6.84 2.63
C LEU A 176 7.29 -6.16 2.00
N CYS A 177 7.32 -5.99 0.67
CA CYS A 177 6.16 -5.57 -0.11
C CYS A 177 5.51 -6.80 -0.74
N THR A 178 4.31 -7.16 -0.28
CA THR A 178 3.63 -8.40 -0.67
C THR A 178 2.83 -8.23 -1.96
N ASP A 179 2.89 -9.25 -2.83
CA ASP A 179 2.04 -9.36 -4.00
C ASP A 179 0.68 -10.02 -3.66
N ALA A 180 -0.30 -9.91 -4.56
CA ALA A 180 -1.63 -10.49 -4.40
C ALA A 180 -1.63 -12.03 -4.36
N ASP A 181 -0.63 -12.67 -4.96
CA ASP A 181 -0.54 -14.14 -5.01
C ASP A 181 -0.09 -14.78 -3.70
N ILE A 182 0.32 -13.98 -2.69
CA ILE A 182 0.86 -14.50 -1.42
C ILE A 182 -0.19 -15.21 -0.55
N ASN A 183 -1.44 -14.77 -0.59
CA ASN A 183 -2.52 -15.35 0.22
C ASN A 183 -3.91 -14.90 -0.23
N THR A 184 -4.94 -15.36 0.48
CA THR A 184 -6.32 -14.84 0.38
C THR A 184 -6.68 -14.17 1.71
N PRO A 185 -6.98 -12.85 1.72
CA PRO A 185 -7.32 -12.13 2.93
C PRO A 185 -8.61 -12.61 3.57
N ARG A 186 -8.62 -12.67 4.90
CA ARG A 186 -9.82 -12.95 5.70
C ARG A 186 -10.80 -11.78 5.69
N LEU A 187 -12.05 -12.05 6.00
CA LEU A 187 -13.06 -11.00 6.19
C LEU A 187 -12.98 -10.40 7.60
N PRO A 188 -13.38 -9.10 7.77
CA PRO A 188 -13.51 -8.47 9.07
C PRO A 188 -14.49 -9.22 9.98
N SER A 189 -14.14 -9.35 11.27
CA SER A 189 -14.94 -10.07 12.27
C SER A 189 -15.94 -9.16 12.95
N TYR A 190 -17.22 -9.48 12.90
CA TYR A 190 -18.27 -8.78 13.63
C TYR A 190 -18.05 -8.80 15.16
N LYS A 191 -17.52 -9.91 15.70
CA LYS A 191 -17.19 -10.00 17.13
C LYS A 191 -16.11 -9.00 17.52
N ARG A 192 -15.03 -8.87 16.72
CA ARG A 192 -13.95 -7.90 16.95
C ARG A 192 -14.46 -6.47 16.81
N ARG A 193 -15.30 -6.22 15.82
CA ARG A 193 -15.93 -4.90 15.64
C ARG A 193 -16.72 -4.47 16.89
N LYS A 194 -17.50 -5.37 17.48
CA LYS A 194 -18.24 -5.07 18.73
C LYS A 194 -17.35 -4.88 19.96
N ALA A 195 -16.22 -5.57 20.01
CA ALA A 195 -15.29 -5.53 21.14
C ALA A 195 -14.23 -4.42 21.03
N MET A 196 -14.16 -3.73 19.89
CA MET A 196 -13.16 -2.69 19.63
C MET A 196 -13.36 -1.50 20.59
N SER A 197 -12.27 -1.10 21.26
CA SER A 197 -12.22 0.13 22.05
C SER A 197 -11.93 1.35 21.16
N PRO A 198 -12.47 2.54 21.47
CA PRO A 198 -12.06 3.79 20.81
C PRO A 198 -10.54 4.04 20.88
N ASP A 199 -9.88 3.56 21.92
CA ASP A 199 -8.43 3.70 22.14
C ASP A 199 -7.58 2.71 21.32
N SER A 200 -8.20 1.79 20.58
CA SER A 200 -7.49 0.85 19.70
C SER A 200 -6.74 1.56 18.57
N ILE A 201 -7.12 2.80 18.25
CA ILE A 201 -6.44 3.62 17.23
C ILE A 201 -5.89 4.89 17.90
N ARG A 202 -4.55 4.98 17.92
CA ARG A 202 -3.82 6.17 18.35
C ARG A 202 -3.61 7.11 17.18
N VAL A 203 -3.62 8.42 17.42
CA VAL A 203 -3.29 9.43 16.42
C VAL A 203 -1.97 10.08 16.77
N LEU A 204 -1.09 10.23 15.80
CA LEU A 204 0.14 11.00 15.89
C LEU A 204 0.09 12.15 14.88
N SER A 205 0.55 13.31 15.33
CA SER A 205 0.65 14.54 14.54
C SER A 205 2.10 14.91 14.28
N PHE A 206 2.34 15.95 13.53
CA PHE A 206 3.67 16.53 13.34
C PHE A 206 4.36 16.88 14.69
N ALA A 207 3.58 17.31 15.67
CA ALA A 207 4.10 17.65 16.98
C ALA A 207 4.68 16.45 17.76
N ASP A 208 4.33 15.22 17.40
CA ASP A 208 4.81 14.00 18.05
C ASP A 208 6.14 13.48 17.48
N PHE A 209 6.54 13.94 16.30
CA PHE A 209 7.75 13.47 15.62
C PHE A 209 9.02 14.14 16.19
N GLU A 210 10.16 13.51 15.98
CA GLU A 210 11.45 14.03 16.41
C GLU A 210 11.92 15.16 15.49
N ASP A 211 11.89 14.94 14.18
CA ASP A 211 12.19 15.97 13.21
C ASP A 211 11.06 16.99 13.10
N LYS A 212 11.39 18.26 13.36
CA LYS A 212 10.48 19.41 13.37
C LYS A 212 10.64 20.31 12.14
N ASP A 213 11.47 19.94 11.18
CA ASP A 213 11.63 20.73 9.96
C ASP A 213 10.42 20.50 9.03
N PRO A 214 9.54 21.49 8.82
CA PRO A 214 8.39 21.34 7.95
C PRO A 214 8.78 21.16 6.46
N ALA A 215 10.05 21.41 6.09
CA ALA A 215 10.54 21.21 4.74
C ALA A 215 10.66 19.73 4.35
N HIS A 216 10.60 18.81 5.31
CA HIS A 216 10.67 17.37 5.03
C HIS A 216 9.28 16.71 4.87
N TYR A 217 8.18 17.46 5.06
CA TYR A 217 6.83 16.92 5.13
C TYR A 217 5.88 17.52 4.10
N GLY A 218 4.89 16.72 3.72
CA GLY A 218 3.79 17.16 2.87
C GLY A 218 4.25 17.76 1.55
N LEU A 219 3.54 18.77 1.07
CA LEU A 219 3.86 19.44 -0.20
C LEU A 219 5.23 20.10 -0.19
N LYS A 220 5.71 20.58 0.97
CA LYS A 220 7.01 21.24 1.07
C LYS A 220 8.18 20.26 0.95
N GLY A 221 8.00 19.05 1.47
CA GLY A 221 8.99 17.97 1.37
C GLY A 221 8.92 17.17 0.07
N SER A 222 8.01 17.53 -0.83
CA SER A 222 7.75 16.79 -2.07
C SER A 222 8.54 17.40 -3.25
N PRO A 223 9.55 16.70 -3.80
CA PRO A 223 10.23 17.11 -5.02
C PRO A 223 9.33 17.05 -6.25
N THR A 224 8.25 16.26 -6.22
CA THR A 224 7.28 16.18 -7.31
C THR A 224 5.95 16.82 -6.93
N GLN A 225 5.33 17.52 -7.90
CA GLN A 225 4.05 18.18 -7.69
C GLN A 225 3.13 17.96 -8.89
N VAL A 226 1.87 17.61 -8.60
CA VAL A 226 0.83 17.44 -9.63
C VAL A 226 0.44 18.82 -10.17
N GLN A 227 0.74 19.10 -11.42
CA GLN A 227 0.35 20.35 -12.08
C GLN A 227 -1.08 20.31 -12.63
N LYS A 228 -1.48 19.18 -13.22
CA LYS A 228 -2.79 19.02 -13.85
C LYS A 228 -3.24 17.57 -13.85
N ILE A 229 -4.51 17.36 -13.57
CA ILE A 229 -5.17 16.06 -13.68
C ILE A 229 -6.19 16.17 -14.81
N PHE A 230 -6.19 15.19 -15.72
CA PHE A 230 -7.16 15.10 -16.80
C PHE A 230 -7.49 13.62 -17.08
N PRO A 231 -8.73 13.31 -17.45
CA PRO A 231 -9.07 11.95 -17.86
C PRO A 231 -8.37 11.61 -19.17
N PRO A 232 -7.97 10.35 -19.39
CA PRO A 232 -7.42 9.93 -20.66
C PRO A 232 -8.46 10.11 -21.77
N GLU A 233 -8.02 10.55 -22.95
CA GLU A 233 -8.90 10.63 -24.12
C GLU A 233 -9.42 9.25 -24.48
N LYS A 234 -10.73 9.14 -24.62
CA LYS A 234 -11.36 7.89 -25.09
C LYS A 234 -11.01 7.71 -26.57
N LYS A 235 -10.15 6.75 -26.88
CA LYS A 235 -9.97 6.33 -28.26
C LYS A 235 -11.26 5.71 -28.74
N THR A 236 -11.87 6.32 -29.73
CA THR A 236 -13.12 5.84 -30.38
C THR A 236 -12.85 4.93 -31.57
N ASP A 237 -11.60 4.85 -32.01
CA ASP A 237 -11.18 4.06 -33.17
C ASP A 237 -11.13 2.57 -32.80
N ARG A 238 -12.27 1.92 -32.97
CA ARG A 238 -12.39 0.47 -32.81
C ARG A 238 -12.40 -0.17 -34.19
N GLU A 239 -11.41 -0.99 -34.47
CA GLU A 239 -11.43 -1.88 -35.61
C GLU A 239 -12.18 -3.16 -35.23
N ILE A 240 -13.20 -3.51 -36.00
CA ILE A 240 -13.97 -4.73 -35.80
C ILE A 240 -13.64 -5.67 -37.00
N PHE A 241 -13.07 -6.81 -36.68
CA PHE A 241 -12.78 -7.84 -37.66
C PHE A 241 -13.93 -8.86 -37.69
N THR A 242 -14.35 -9.25 -38.89
CA THR A 242 -15.38 -10.27 -39.14
C THR A 242 -14.84 -11.29 -40.12
N GLY A 243 -15.16 -12.56 -39.94
CA GLY A 243 -14.71 -13.64 -40.82
C GLY A 243 -14.75 -15.01 -40.13
N SER A 244 -14.17 -16.00 -40.74
CA SER A 244 -13.98 -17.32 -40.15
C SER A 244 -12.98 -17.29 -39.00
N SER A 245 -12.96 -18.32 -38.15
CA SER A 245 -12.02 -18.42 -37.04
C SER A 245 -10.55 -18.36 -37.49
N GLU A 246 -10.23 -18.91 -38.65
CA GLU A 246 -8.88 -18.91 -39.22
C GLU A 246 -8.50 -17.48 -39.68
N GLU A 247 -9.36 -16.79 -40.39
CA GLU A 247 -9.13 -15.42 -40.87
C GLU A 247 -8.97 -14.44 -39.69
N LEU A 248 -9.76 -14.62 -38.63
CA LEU A 248 -9.65 -13.81 -37.41
C LEU A 248 -8.35 -14.07 -36.65
N ALA A 249 -7.91 -15.31 -36.56
CA ALA A 249 -6.63 -15.68 -35.93
C ALA A 249 -5.44 -15.08 -36.68
N ASP A 250 -5.42 -15.15 -38.02
CA ASP A 250 -4.37 -14.56 -38.84
C ASP A 250 -4.35 -13.03 -38.78
N SER A 251 -5.54 -12.41 -38.74
CA SER A 251 -5.68 -10.96 -38.55
C SER A 251 -5.14 -10.51 -37.20
N LEU A 252 -5.47 -11.22 -36.11
CA LEU A 252 -4.95 -10.95 -34.78
C LEU A 252 -3.44 -11.13 -34.71
N LEU A 253 -2.90 -12.24 -35.27
CA LEU A 253 -1.47 -12.49 -35.29
C LEU A 253 -0.71 -11.37 -36.03
N THR A 254 -1.25 -10.95 -37.19
CA THR A 254 -0.68 -9.84 -37.97
C THR A 254 -0.72 -8.54 -37.19
N LEU A 255 -1.82 -8.23 -36.51
CA LEU A 255 -1.96 -7.04 -35.69
C LEU A 255 -0.95 -7.01 -34.53
N LEU A 256 -0.79 -8.15 -33.82
CA LEU A 256 0.16 -8.27 -32.70
C LEU A 256 1.61 -8.09 -33.17
N LYS A 257 1.98 -8.70 -34.31
CA LYS A 257 3.31 -8.51 -34.94
C LYS A 257 3.56 -7.04 -35.32
N ASN A 258 2.59 -6.41 -35.98
CA ASN A 258 2.72 -5.01 -36.41
C ASN A 258 2.85 -4.06 -35.25
N LYS A 259 2.23 -4.37 -34.12
CA LYS A 259 2.32 -3.59 -32.86
C LYS A 259 3.49 -4.01 -31.97
N LYS A 260 4.32 -4.98 -32.40
CA LYS A 260 5.49 -5.48 -31.68
C LYS A 260 5.16 -6.03 -30.28
N PHE A 261 4.02 -6.68 -30.13
CA PHE A 261 3.69 -7.40 -28.90
C PHE A 261 4.26 -8.83 -28.92
N ILE A 262 4.54 -9.36 -30.09
CA ILE A 262 5.19 -10.66 -30.34
C ILE A 262 6.14 -10.54 -31.50
#